data_4b1d8e5a8345dff362fcd965567eab38
#
_entry.id   4b1d8e5a8345dff362fcd965567eab38
#
_cell.length_a   1.000
_cell.length_b   1.000
_cell.length_c   1.000
_cell.angle_alpha   90.00
_cell.angle_beta   90.00
_cell.angle_gamma   90.00
#
_symmetry.space_group_name_H-M   'P 1'
#
loop_
_entity.id
_entity.type
_entity.pdbx_description
1 polymer ?
#
loop_
_entity_poly.entity_id
_entity_poly.type
_entity_poly.pdbx_seq_one_letter_code
_entity_poly.pdbx_strand_id
1 'polypeptide(L)'
;MIRKYFLMANSAILIASLGVSVASGASTRATYQTTASEKFGPETSESSACAKAIDEAKRNALLIRYGEHRSNSTILACDSLSQNITGNDCEFFETTWAISGSEGFIANVEILDEKVNQTGDAKICTVNAKIVVQDYEGKADRLFETSVTMHEKKLVDRKSTKQIYDISPTATYSFKVRDKAVIKIVSTRPAYHYVFYWAPQTDKSGYGKIYPNQVDNQLYPETSIQIPSKFKTHHWDIQIEPPNSGYSTEFLIVVSSKEKLGQIPSKISESAFYTWLTERPRDTWTMANYRYRIIGDSQ
;
A
#
# COMPACT_ATOMS: atom_id res chain seq x y z
N MET A 1 37.47 62.49 58.40
CA MET A 1 36.84 61.15 58.66
C MET A 1 35.70 60.97 57.62
N ILE A 2 35.93 60.28 56.55
CA ILE A 2 34.92 60.08 55.51
C ILE A 2 34.65 58.57 55.43
N ARG A 3 33.45 58.13 55.82
CA ARG A 3 32.98 56.75 55.67
C ARG A 3 32.41 56.56 54.28
N LYS A 4 33.03 55.71 53.48
CA LYS A 4 32.47 55.22 52.19
C LYS A 4 31.58 54.01 52.44
N TYR A 5 30.30 54.09 52.14
CA TYR A 5 29.38 52.96 52.05
C TYR A 5 29.56 52.28 50.71
N PHE A 6 29.89 50.97 50.75
CA PHE A 6 29.86 50.10 49.57
C PHE A 6 28.48 49.52 49.49
N LEU A 7 27.75 49.85 48.44
CA LEU A 7 26.50 49.16 48.06
C LEU A 7 26.91 47.93 47.26
N MET A 8 26.64 46.75 47.81
CA MET A 8 26.67 45.50 47.04
C MET A 8 25.34 45.35 46.30
N ALA A 9 25.36 45.42 44.98
CA ALA A 9 24.24 45.06 44.13
C ALA A 9 24.21 43.53 43.96
N ASN A 10 23.20 42.90 44.55
CA ASN A 10 22.89 41.49 44.28
C ASN A 10 22.22 41.38 42.92
N SER A 11 22.97 40.94 41.92
CA SER A 11 22.40 40.53 40.66
C SER A 11 21.85 39.11 40.75
N ALA A 12 20.55 38.98 40.90
CA ALA A 12 19.86 37.70 40.77
C ALA A 12 19.85 37.30 39.31
N ILE A 13 20.64 36.29 38.95
CA ILE A 13 20.62 35.65 37.64
C ILE A 13 19.38 34.76 37.61
N LEU A 14 18.34 35.19 36.90
CA LEU A 14 17.17 34.37 36.57
C LEU A 14 17.60 33.38 35.47
N ILE A 15 17.88 32.13 35.86
CA ILE A 15 18.06 31.03 34.89
C ILE A 15 16.65 30.64 34.43
N ALA A 16 16.24 31.19 33.29
CA ALA A 16 15.09 30.70 32.55
C ALA A 16 15.46 29.32 31.98
N SER A 17 15.01 28.25 32.63
CA SER A 17 15.05 26.90 32.05
C SER A 17 14.09 26.88 30.88
N LEU A 18 14.63 27.02 29.66
CA LEU A 18 13.94 26.67 28.44
C LEU A 18 13.72 25.15 28.47
N GLY A 19 12.56 24.77 28.96
CA GLY A 19 12.06 23.42 28.78
C GLY A 19 11.88 23.17 27.29
N VAL A 20 12.83 22.47 26.67
CA VAL A 20 12.63 21.88 25.33
C VAL A 20 11.59 20.79 25.54
N SER A 21 10.32 21.14 25.32
CA SER A 21 9.28 20.15 25.11
C SER A 21 9.64 19.42 23.83
N VAL A 22 10.19 18.22 23.97
CA VAL A 22 10.23 17.26 22.87
C VAL A 22 8.76 16.95 22.60
N ALA A 23 8.19 17.62 21.59
CA ALA A 23 6.89 17.25 21.07
C ALA A 23 7.05 15.83 20.55
N SER A 24 6.58 14.83 21.30
CA SER A 24 6.30 13.51 20.76
C SER A 24 5.41 13.76 19.56
N GLY A 25 5.86 13.35 18.38
CA GLY A 25 5.17 13.62 17.12
C GLY A 25 3.82 12.93 17.11
N ALA A 26 2.81 13.59 17.65
CA ALA A 26 1.44 13.09 17.58
C ALA A 26 1.05 13.02 16.11
N SER A 27 0.52 11.88 15.69
CA SER A 27 -0.08 11.68 14.37
C SER A 27 -1.07 12.83 14.10
N THR A 28 -0.80 13.64 13.07
CA THR A 28 -1.66 14.76 12.74
C THR A 28 -2.72 14.34 11.73
N ARG A 29 -3.95 14.81 11.93
CA ARG A 29 -5.06 14.65 11.00
C ARG A 29 -5.36 15.98 10.34
N ALA A 30 -5.52 15.96 9.03
CA ALA A 30 -5.97 17.11 8.26
C ALA A 30 -7.20 16.73 7.43
N THR A 31 -8.14 17.66 7.28
CA THR A 31 -9.36 17.46 6.50
C THR A 31 -9.32 18.35 5.29
N TYR A 32 -9.55 17.76 4.12
CA TYR A 32 -9.59 18.44 2.84
C TYR A 32 -10.95 18.26 2.20
N GLN A 33 -11.47 19.31 1.62
CA GLN A 33 -12.61 19.22 0.72
C GLN A 33 -12.09 19.32 -0.70
N THR A 34 -12.32 18.26 -1.48
CA THR A 34 -11.82 18.15 -2.85
C THR A 34 -12.96 17.83 -3.79
N THR A 35 -12.86 18.36 -5.01
CA THR A 35 -13.80 18.06 -6.09
C THR A 35 -13.03 17.45 -7.24
N ALA A 36 -13.58 16.39 -7.82
CA ALA A 36 -13.03 15.76 -9.00
C ALA A 36 -14.13 15.34 -9.96
N SER A 37 -13.79 15.15 -11.23
CA SER A 37 -14.75 14.80 -12.27
C SER A 37 -14.16 13.80 -13.23
N GLU A 38 -14.97 12.82 -13.64
CA GLU A 38 -14.62 11.82 -14.65
C GLU A 38 -15.62 11.88 -15.82
N LYS A 39 -15.09 12.01 -17.02
CA LYS A 39 -15.87 11.99 -18.25
C LYS A 39 -15.98 10.56 -18.76
N PHE A 40 -17.19 10.14 -19.13
CA PHE A 40 -17.44 8.79 -19.61
C PHE A 40 -18.42 8.73 -20.76
N GLY A 41 -18.28 7.68 -21.57
CA GLY A 41 -19.13 7.35 -22.71
C GLY A 41 -20.00 6.13 -22.41
N PRO A 42 -20.69 5.61 -23.47
CA PRO A 42 -21.62 4.48 -23.34
C PRO A 42 -20.97 3.17 -22.85
N GLU A 43 -19.67 2.99 -23.08
CA GLU A 43 -18.90 1.78 -22.69
C GLU A 43 -18.57 1.75 -21.19
N THR A 44 -18.70 2.87 -20.48
CA THR A 44 -18.37 2.99 -19.06
C THR A 44 -19.63 3.21 -18.24
N SER A 45 -19.85 2.38 -17.22
CA SER A 45 -20.99 2.58 -16.32
C SER A 45 -20.83 3.86 -15.49
N GLU A 46 -21.95 4.49 -15.16
CA GLU A 46 -22.01 5.67 -14.28
C GLU A 46 -21.32 5.41 -12.94
N SER A 47 -21.62 4.26 -12.32
CA SER A 47 -20.98 3.86 -11.07
C SER A 47 -19.45 3.71 -11.19
N SER A 48 -18.96 3.24 -12.32
CA SER A 48 -17.51 3.14 -12.54
C SER A 48 -16.85 4.51 -12.70
N ALA A 49 -17.51 5.43 -13.43
CA ALA A 49 -17.02 6.79 -13.61
C ALA A 49 -17.02 7.57 -12.29
N CYS A 50 -18.08 7.45 -11.49
CA CYS A 50 -18.14 8.11 -10.19
C CYS A 50 -17.09 7.53 -9.21
N ALA A 51 -16.82 6.22 -9.25
CA ALA A 51 -15.76 5.62 -8.48
C ALA A 51 -14.38 6.22 -8.83
N LYS A 52 -14.09 6.43 -10.13
CA LYS A 52 -12.86 7.08 -10.58
C LYS A 52 -12.78 8.54 -10.13
N ALA A 53 -13.89 9.28 -10.17
CA ALA A 53 -13.93 10.64 -9.64
C ALA A 53 -13.64 10.69 -8.13
N ILE A 54 -14.16 9.72 -7.35
CA ILE A 54 -13.84 9.59 -5.93
C ILE A 54 -12.33 9.32 -5.73
N ASP A 55 -11.76 8.44 -6.50
CA ASP A 55 -10.34 8.09 -6.41
C ASP A 55 -9.45 9.29 -6.77
N GLU A 56 -9.83 10.07 -7.78
CA GLU A 56 -9.13 11.32 -8.10
C GLU A 56 -9.28 12.38 -7.00
N ALA A 57 -10.43 12.47 -6.35
CA ALA A 57 -10.61 13.36 -5.20
C ALA A 57 -9.71 12.98 -4.03
N LYS A 58 -9.54 11.67 -3.75
CA LYS A 58 -8.60 11.14 -2.75
C LYS A 58 -7.15 11.49 -3.11
N ARG A 59 -6.75 11.29 -4.37
CA ARG A 59 -5.43 11.65 -4.87
C ARG A 59 -5.14 13.13 -4.66
N ASN A 60 -6.09 14.00 -5.00
CA ASN A 60 -5.95 15.43 -4.83
C ASN A 60 -5.74 15.83 -3.36
N ALA A 61 -6.44 15.20 -2.42
CA ALA A 61 -6.24 15.44 -0.99
C ALA A 61 -4.82 15.06 -0.54
N LEU A 62 -4.30 13.91 -1.00
CA LEU A 62 -2.93 13.48 -0.71
C LEU A 62 -1.89 14.42 -1.32
N LEU A 63 -2.10 14.87 -2.57
CA LEU A 63 -1.21 15.83 -3.23
C LEU A 63 -1.20 17.19 -2.54
N ILE A 64 -2.35 17.68 -2.07
CA ILE A 64 -2.42 18.91 -1.27
C ILE A 64 -1.63 18.78 0.03
N ARG A 65 -1.69 17.61 0.68
CA ARG A 65 -1.00 17.38 1.96
C ARG A 65 0.50 17.20 1.81
N TYR A 66 0.93 16.41 0.85
CA TYR A 66 2.32 15.92 0.74
C TYR A 66 3.07 16.40 -0.49
N GLY A 67 2.39 17.06 -1.43
CA GLY A 67 2.95 17.43 -2.72
C GLY A 67 3.06 16.25 -3.68
N GLU A 68 3.69 16.49 -4.83
CA GLU A 68 3.97 15.42 -5.78
C GLU A 68 5.12 14.54 -5.26
N HIS A 69 4.80 13.33 -4.84
CA HIS A 69 5.78 12.30 -4.51
C HIS A 69 6.07 11.44 -5.74
N ARG A 70 7.26 11.58 -6.27
CA ARG A 70 7.77 10.58 -7.22
C ARG A 70 8.41 9.45 -6.41
N SER A 71 7.73 8.33 -6.31
CA SER A 71 8.32 7.12 -5.76
C SER A 71 9.50 6.70 -6.63
N ASN A 72 10.69 6.64 -6.05
CA ASN A 72 11.86 6.00 -6.68
C ASN A 72 11.77 4.46 -6.64
N SER A 73 10.73 3.88 -6.03
CA SER A 73 10.47 2.47 -6.18
C SER A 73 10.18 2.24 -7.67
N THR A 74 10.93 1.35 -8.26
CA THR A 74 10.83 0.95 -9.67
C THR A 74 9.44 0.40 -9.92
N ILE A 75 8.50 1.28 -10.08
CA ILE A 75 7.21 1.01 -10.68
C ILE A 75 7.58 0.82 -12.14
N LEU A 76 7.88 -0.44 -12.48
CA LEU A 76 8.06 -0.83 -13.86
C LEU A 76 6.81 -0.37 -14.58
N ALA A 77 7.03 0.74 -15.26
CA ALA A 77 6.13 1.53 -16.02
C ALA A 77 4.80 0.85 -16.35
N CYS A 78 3.74 1.50 -15.99
CA CYS A 78 2.44 1.26 -16.59
C CYS A 78 2.51 1.21 -18.12
N ASP A 79 3.52 1.83 -18.72
CA ASP A 79 3.75 1.95 -20.16
C ASP A 79 4.03 0.64 -20.91
N SER A 80 4.65 -0.36 -20.30
CA SER A 80 5.03 -1.57 -21.07
C SER A 80 3.94 -2.64 -21.16
N LEU A 81 2.84 -2.51 -20.42
CA LEU A 81 1.75 -3.50 -20.40
C LEU A 81 0.38 -2.91 -20.79
N SER A 82 0.32 -1.64 -21.14
CA SER A 82 -0.93 -0.90 -21.27
C SER A 82 -1.40 -0.76 -22.72
N GLN A 83 -1.67 -1.84 -23.40
CA GLN A 83 -2.49 -1.66 -24.62
C GLN A 83 -3.99 -1.42 -24.30
N ASN A 84 -4.46 -1.59 -23.06
CA ASN A 84 -5.86 -1.44 -22.69
C ASN A 84 -6.15 -0.92 -21.28
N ILE A 85 -5.17 -0.35 -20.55
CA ILE A 85 -5.43 0.35 -19.29
C ILE A 85 -5.29 1.83 -19.58
N THR A 86 -6.34 2.61 -19.33
CA THR A 86 -6.24 4.07 -19.44
C THR A 86 -5.17 4.55 -18.46
N GLY A 87 -4.25 5.41 -18.91
CA GLY A 87 -3.10 5.85 -18.11
C GLY A 87 -3.47 6.39 -16.72
N ASN A 88 -4.67 6.91 -16.56
CA ASN A 88 -5.18 7.48 -15.31
C ASN A 88 -5.34 6.45 -14.17
N ASP A 89 -5.78 5.22 -14.45
CA ASP A 89 -5.96 4.20 -13.40
C ASP A 89 -4.62 3.81 -12.76
N CYS A 90 -3.59 3.80 -13.58
CA CYS A 90 -2.25 3.43 -13.16
C CYS A 90 -1.60 4.56 -12.32
N GLU A 91 -1.72 5.79 -12.76
CA GLU A 91 -1.17 6.96 -12.08
C GLU A 91 -1.80 7.17 -10.70
N PHE A 92 -3.11 6.89 -10.57
CA PHE A 92 -3.80 6.94 -9.28
C PHE A 92 -3.19 5.95 -8.28
N PHE A 93 -3.02 4.68 -8.67
CA PHE A 93 -2.45 3.67 -7.80
C PHE A 93 -1.01 4.00 -7.40
N GLU A 94 -0.21 4.45 -8.35
CA GLU A 94 1.18 4.84 -8.10
C GLU A 94 1.29 5.97 -7.08
N THR A 95 0.53 7.03 -7.27
CA THR A 95 0.56 8.20 -6.39
C THR A 95 0.03 7.86 -5.00
N THR A 96 -1.13 7.23 -4.93
CA THR A 96 -1.77 6.87 -3.64
C THR A 96 -0.89 5.90 -2.87
N TRP A 97 -0.33 4.90 -3.54
CA TRP A 97 0.54 3.92 -2.93
C TRP A 97 1.85 4.52 -2.43
N ALA A 98 2.52 5.35 -3.25
CA ALA A 98 3.77 5.98 -2.88
C ALA A 98 3.62 6.84 -1.62
N ILE A 99 2.56 7.62 -1.54
CA ILE A 99 2.27 8.47 -0.38
C ILE A 99 1.84 7.64 0.82
N SER A 100 0.91 6.71 0.65
CA SER A 100 0.41 5.86 1.74
C SER A 100 1.49 4.95 2.31
N GLY A 101 2.49 4.60 1.52
CA GLY A 101 3.64 3.81 1.97
C GLY A 101 4.69 4.61 2.72
N SER A 102 4.70 5.94 2.65
CA SER A 102 5.79 6.76 3.18
C SER A 102 5.38 7.80 4.21
N GLU A 103 4.34 8.58 3.94
CA GLU A 103 4.05 9.80 4.69
C GLU A 103 2.78 9.71 5.54
N GLY A 104 1.70 9.17 4.99
CA GLY A 104 0.40 9.05 5.64
C GLY A 104 -0.64 8.47 4.71
N PHE A 105 -1.88 8.37 5.14
CA PHE A 105 -2.95 7.67 4.45
C PHE A 105 -4.30 8.37 4.57
N ILE A 106 -5.25 7.92 3.77
CA ILE A 106 -6.64 8.38 3.84
C ILE A 106 -7.36 7.60 4.95
N ALA A 107 -7.68 8.30 6.02
CA ALA A 107 -8.36 7.73 7.19
C ALA A 107 -9.88 7.68 7.03
N ASN A 108 -10.47 8.63 6.28
CA ASN A 108 -11.91 8.66 6.02
C ASN A 108 -12.24 9.42 4.74
N VAL A 109 -13.33 9.01 4.08
CA VAL A 109 -13.91 9.68 2.92
C VAL A 109 -15.41 9.83 3.16
N GLU A 110 -15.89 11.06 3.06
CA GLU A 110 -17.31 11.42 3.16
C GLU A 110 -17.72 12.09 1.85
N ILE A 111 -18.60 11.47 1.08
CA ILE A 111 -19.14 12.06 -0.15
C ILE A 111 -20.19 13.08 0.24
N LEU A 112 -19.92 14.36 -0.07
CA LEU A 112 -20.82 15.47 0.22
C LEU A 112 -21.85 15.66 -0.90
N ASP A 113 -21.43 15.44 -2.14
CA ASP A 113 -22.26 15.58 -3.32
C ASP A 113 -21.72 14.74 -4.47
N GLU A 114 -22.62 14.09 -5.21
CA GLU A 114 -22.31 13.31 -6.41
C GLU A 114 -23.33 13.65 -7.48
N LYS A 115 -22.88 14.12 -8.64
CA LYS A 115 -23.74 14.55 -9.73
C LYS A 115 -23.26 14.01 -11.06
N VAL A 116 -24.19 13.50 -11.85
CA VAL A 116 -23.92 13.15 -13.24
C VAL A 116 -24.64 14.15 -14.13
N ASN A 117 -23.84 14.84 -14.94
CA ASN A 117 -24.33 15.82 -15.92
C ASN A 117 -24.06 15.31 -17.33
N GLN A 118 -24.97 15.57 -18.25
CA GLN A 118 -24.77 15.30 -19.66
C GLN A 118 -24.27 16.56 -20.36
N THR A 119 -23.18 16.44 -21.10
CA THR A 119 -22.60 17.53 -21.91
C THR A 119 -22.39 17.02 -23.33
N GLY A 120 -23.33 17.32 -24.23
CA GLY A 120 -23.34 16.74 -25.58
C GLY A 120 -23.52 15.22 -25.52
N ASP A 121 -22.65 14.48 -26.19
CA ASP A 121 -22.67 12.99 -26.23
C ASP A 121 -21.94 12.34 -25.04
N ALA A 122 -21.30 13.14 -24.19
CA ALA A 122 -20.58 12.62 -23.04
C ALA A 122 -21.30 12.93 -21.73
N LYS A 123 -21.18 12.02 -20.79
CA LYS A 123 -21.58 12.22 -19.40
C LYS A 123 -20.37 12.53 -18.54
N ILE A 124 -20.54 13.30 -17.50
CA ILE A 124 -19.51 13.67 -16.53
C ILE A 124 -20.04 13.38 -15.14
N CYS A 125 -19.37 12.51 -14.40
CA CYS A 125 -19.61 12.35 -12.97
C CYS A 125 -18.70 13.34 -12.22
N THR A 126 -19.28 14.19 -11.39
CA THR A 126 -18.58 15.12 -10.52
C THR A 126 -18.85 14.75 -9.08
N VAL A 127 -17.79 14.59 -8.30
CA VAL A 127 -17.84 14.24 -6.89
C VAL A 127 -17.20 15.37 -6.08
N ASN A 128 -17.91 15.80 -5.02
CA ASN A 128 -17.36 16.65 -3.96
C ASN A 128 -17.24 15.81 -2.70
N ALA A 129 -16.03 15.65 -2.18
CA ALA A 129 -15.76 14.80 -1.05
C ALA A 129 -14.98 15.55 0.04
N LYS A 130 -15.27 15.18 1.28
CA LYS A 130 -14.51 15.57 2.47
C LYS A 130 -13.60 14.39 2.86
N ILE A 131 -12.30 14.60 2.78
CA ILE A 131 -11.29 13.56 2.92
C ILE A 131 -10.43 13.88 4.12
N VAL A 132 -10.33 12.91 5.03
CA VAL A 132 -9.44 12.99 6.20
C VAL A 132 -8.16 12.26 5.88
N VAL A 133 -7.04 12.99 5.87
CA VAL A 133 -5.70 12.45 5.73
C VAL A 133 -5.04 12.39 7.09
N GLN A 134 -4.41 11.29 7.41
CA GLN A 134 -3.70 11.05 8.68
C GLN A 134 -2.23 10.75 8.40
N ASP A 135 -1.33 11.48 9.06
CA ASP A 135 0.11 11.24 9.00
C ASP A 135 0.50 10.02 9.86
N TYR A 136 1.58 9.35 9.50
CA TYR A 136 2.19 8.37 10.38
C TYR A 136 2.98 9.07 11.50
N GLU A 137 3.07 8.42 12.65
CA GLU A 137 3.94 8.88 13.73
C GLU A 137 5.41 8.55 13.40
N GLY A 138 6.25 9.57 13.42
CA GLY A 138 7.67 9.43 13.11
C GLY A 138 7.99 9.44 11.62
N LYS A 139 9.23 9.09 11.29
CA LYS A 139 9.74 9.03 9.91
C LYS A 139 10.13 7.61 9.53
N ALA A 140 9.97 7.27 8.26
CA ALA A 140 10.45 5.99 7.74
C ALA A 140 11.96 5.83 7.94
N ASP A 141 12.39 4.63 8.33
CA ASP A 141 13.81 4.27 8.30
C ASP A 141 14.23 4.03 6.84
N ARG A 142 14.95 4.98 6.26
CA ARG A 142 15.41 4.94 4.86
C ARG A 142 16.37 3.79 4.55
N LEU A 143 16.95 3.17 5.56
CA LEU A 143 17.83 2.01 5.40
C LEU A 143 17.10 0.68 5.58
N PHE A 144 15.80 0.73 5.89
CA PHE A 144 14.95 -0.44 6.00
C PHE A 144 14.05 -0.54 4.78
N GLU A 145 14.50 -1.29 3.80
CA GLU A 145 13.80 -1.48 2.53
C GLU A 145 13.38 -2.93 2.36
N THR A 146 12.29 -3.12 1.62
CA THR A 146 11.78 -4.45 1.24
C THR A 146 11.51 -4.47 -0.24
N SER A 147 11.82 -5.59 -0.87
CA SER A 147 11.44 -5.92 -2.23
C SER A 147 10.65 -7.21 -2.27
N VAL A 148 9.77 -7.32 -3.25
CA VAL A 148 8.93 -8.50 -3.47
C VAL A 148 8.90 -8.84 -4.95
N THR A 149 8.91 -10.13 -5.26
CA THR A 149 8.76 -10.67 -6.61
C THR A 149 7.86 -11.90 -6.60
N MET A 150 7.11 -12.11 -7.67
CA MET A 150 6.40 -13.35 -7.93
C MET A 150 7.09 -14.16 -9.00
N HIS A 151 7.10 -15.46 -8.84
CA HIS A 151 7.68 -16.39 -9.78
C HIS A 151 6.70 -17.50 -10.10
N GLU A 152 6.59 -17.88 -11.36
CA GLU A 152 5.80 -19.02 -11.77
C GLU A 152 6.44 -20.31 -11.27
N LYS A 153 5.60 -21.24 -10.77
CA LYS A 153 5.99 -22.57 -10.32
C LYS A 153 5.49 -23.59 -11.34
N LYS A 154 6.39 -24.10 -12.20
CA LYS A 154 6.06 -25.05 -13.25
C LYS A 154 6.26 -26.48 -12.81
N LEU A 155 5.32 -27.36 -13.18
CA LEU A 155 5.47 -28.79 -13.01
C LEU A 155 6.44 -29.31 -14.10
N VAL A 156 7.59 -29.83 -13.68
CA VAL A 156 8.63 -30.34 -14.58
C VAL A 156 8.47 -31.84 -14.84
N ASP A 157 8.10 -32.62 -13.83
CA ASP A 157 7.97 -34.06 -13.96
C ASP A 157 6.83 -34.63 -13.11
N ARG A 158 6.13 -35.61 -13.67
CA ARG A 158 5.06 -36.39 -13.03
C ARG A 158 5.49 -37.84 -12.80
N LYS A 159 6.68 -38.10 -12.28
CA LYS A 159 7.07 -39.47 -11.96
C LYS A 159 6.32 -39.98 -10.73
N SER A 160 5.34 -40.81 -11.01
CA SER A 160 4.51 -41.70 -10.17
C SER A 160 3.96 -41.18 -8.84
N THR A 161 4.71 -40.62 -7.94
CA THR A 161 4.21 -40.19 -6.60
C THR A 161 4.75 -38.83 -6.14
N LYS A 162 5.75 -38.28 -6.83
CA LYS A 162 6.39 -37.03 -6.47
C LYS A 162 6.28 -36.03 -7.61
N GLN A 163 5.51 -34.99 -7.42
CA GLN A 163 5.47 -33.87 -8.36
C GLN A 163 6.74 -33.03 -8.14
N ILE A 164 7.55 -32.88 -9.17
CA ILE A 164 8.75 -32.03 -9.14
C ILE A 164 8.37 -30.72 -9.80
N TYR A 165 8.56 -29.64 -9.07
CA TYR A 165 8.30 -28.29 -9.57
C TYR A 165 9.61 -27.54 -9.73
N ASP A 166 9.68 -26.76 -10.79
CA ASP A 166 10.72 -25.76 -11.00
C ASP A 166 10.14 -24.35 -10.79
N ILE A 167 10.92 -23.48 -10.20
CA ILE A 167 10.53 -22.08 -9.95
C ILE A 167 11.27 -21.23 -10.99
N SER A 168 10.51 -20.48 -11.78
CA SER A 168 11.10 -19.56 -12.76
C SER A 168 12.20 -18.69 -12.10
N PRO A 169 13.38 -18.58 -12.67
CA PRO A 169 14.44 -17.73 -12.13
C PRO A 169 14.09 -16.23 -12.28
N THR A 170 13.25 -15.89 -13.25
CA THR A 170 12.81 -14.52 -13.53
C THR A 170 11.46 -14.24 -12.89
N ALA A 171 11.28 -12.99 -12.46
CA ALA A 171 9.98 -12.52 -11.96
C ALA A 171 8.92 -12.57 -13.07
N THR A 172 7.70 -12.96 -12.68
CA THR A 172 6.55 -13.16 -13.59
C THR A 172 5.49 -12.10 -13.30
N TYR A 173 5.19 -11.26 -14.28
CA TYR A 173 4.19 -10.19 -14.17
C TYR A 173 2.82 -10.55 -14.78
N SER A 174 2.73 -11.70 -15.40
CA SER A 174 1.50 -12.17 -16.03
C SER A 174 1.33 -13.67 -15.80
N PHE A 175 0.21 -14.05 -15.22
CA PHE A 175 -0.14 -15.44 -14.93
C PHE A 175 -1.38 -15.83 -15.69
N LYS A 176 -1.48 -17.10 -16.02
CA LYS A 176 -2.73 -17.70 -16.50
C LYS A 176 -3.52 -18.24 -15.32
N VAL A 177 -4.81 -18.39 -15.53
CA VAL A 177 -5.68 -19.08 -14.58
C VAL A 177 -5.11 -20.47 -14.26
N ARG A 178 -5.12 -20.83 -12.96
CA ARG A 178 -4.57 -22.08 -12.41
C ARG A 178 -3.05 -22.19 -12.40
N ASP A 179 -2.32 -21.19 -12.86
CA ASP A 179 -0.88 -21.16 -12.63
C ASP A 179 -0.62 -21.19 -11.11
N LYS A 180 0.52 -21.73 -10.75
CA LYS A 180 1.01 -21.72 -9.37
C LYS A 180 2.12 -20.70 -9.25
N ALA A 181 2.12 -19.98 -8.16
CA ALA A 181 3.09 -18.93 -7.91
C ALA A 181 3.89 -19.17 -6.63
N VAL A 182 5.06 -18.56 -6.60
CA VAL A 182 5.92 -18.42 -5.42
C VAL A 182 6.25 -16.96 -5.25
N ILE A 183 6.05 -16.45 -4.05
CA ILE A 183 6.43 -15.08 -3.67
C ILE A 183 7.80 -15.14 -3.01
N LYS A 184 8.73 -14.29 -3.45
CA LYS A 184 10.02 -14.09 -2.81
C LYS A 184 10.08 -12.67 -2.26
N ILE A 185 10.49 -12.55 -1.01
CA ILE A 185 10.61 -11.27 -0.29
C ILE A 185 12.05 -11.16 0.20
N VAL A 186 12.64 -9.99 -0.01
CA VAL A 186 13.97 -9.65 0.49
C VAL A 186 13.89 -8.31 1.21
N SER A 187 14.45 -8.24 2.41
CA SER A 187 14.56 -7.00 3.17
C SER A 187 16.02 -6.72 3.53
N THR A 188 16.37 -5.46 3.66
CA THR A 188 17.72 -5.01 4.01
C THR A 188 18.10 -5.35 5.45
N ARG A 189 17.11 -5.68 6.29
CA ARG A 189 17.28 -6.07 7.70
C ARG A 189 16.37 -7.24 8.03
N PRO A 190 16.71 -8.08 9.05
CA PRO A 190 15.80 -9.10 9.55
C PRO A 190 14.45 -8.51 9.95
N ALA A 191 13.37 -9.06 9.41
CA ALA A 191 12.03 -8.54 9.61
C ALA A 191 10.98 -9.65 9.61
N TYR A 192 9.87 -9.39 10.27
CA TYR A 192 8.65 -10.18 10.18
C TYR A 192 7.89 -9.74 8.93
N HIS A 193 7.55 -10.66 8.06
CA HIS A 193 6.90 -10.35 6.78
C HIS A 193 5.43 -10.73 6.82
N TYR A 194 4.58 -9.85 6.28
CA TYR A 194 3.14 -10.04 6.13
C TYR A 194 2.78 -9.79 4.67
N VAL A 195 2.01 -10.69 4.08
CA VAL A 195 1.65 -10.60 2.67
C VAL A 195 0.15 -10.56 2.50
N PHE A 196 -0.29 -9.61 1.72
CA PHE A 196 -1.68 -9.40 1.34
C PHE A 196 -1.80 -9.38 -0.18
N TYR A 197 -2.99 -9.68 -0.67
CA TYR A 197 -3.36 -9.40 -2.04
C TYR A 197 -4.46 -8.34 -2.08
N TRP A 198 -4.50 -7.62 -3.17
CA TRP A 198 -5.55 -6.65 -3.46
C TRP A 198 -5.96 -6.77 -4.92
N ALA A 199 -7.27 -6.98 -5.14
CA ALA A 199 -7.88 -7.19 -6.44
C ALA A 199 -8.99 -6.14 -6.67
N PRO A 200 -8.64 -4.86 -6.94
CA PRO A 200 -9.59 -3.75 -6.93
C PRO A 200 -10.71 -3.89 -7.95
N GLN A 201 -10.50 -4.65 -9.04
CA GLN A 201 -11.49 -4.88 -10.07
C GLN A 201 -12.53 -5.95 -9.69
N THR A 202 -12.13 -6.90 -8.85
CA THR A 202 -12.97 -8.06 -8.47
C THR A 202 -13.45 -7.99 -7.03
N ASP A 203 -12.65 -7.41 -6.14
CA ASP A 203 -12.93 -7.31 -4.72
C ASP A 203 -12.59 -5.91 -4.17
N LYS A 204 -13.61 -5.08 -4.08
CA LYS A 204 -13.47 -3.73 -3.52
C LYS A 204 -13.48 -3.67 -1.99
N SER A 205 -13.60 -4.82 -1.30
CA SER A 205 -13.79 -4.85 0.15
C SER A 205 -12.50 -4.66 0.95
N GLY A 206 -11.34 -4.63 0.28
CA GLY A 206 -10.04 -4.39 0.90
C GLY A 206 -8.99 -5.45 0.57
N TYR A 207 -8.09 -5.69 1.50
CA TYR A 207 -6.94 -6.58 1.34
C TYR A 207 -7.21 -7.96 1.91
N GLY A 208 -6.88 -9.01 1.15
CA GLY A 208 -6.89 -10.38 1.62
C GLY A 208 -5.51 -10.83 2.09
N LYS A 209 -5.41 -11.43 3.27
CA LYS A 209 -4.13 -11.89 3.82
C LYS A 209 -3.74 -13.25 3.23
N ILE A 210 -2.55 -13.31 2.64
CA ILE A 210 -1.93 -14.55 2.15
C ILE A 210 -1.03 -15.17 3.22
N TYR A 211 -0.21 -14.36 3.92
CA TYR A 211 0.77 -14.83 4.88
C TYR A 211 0.90 -13.84 6.06
N PRO A 212 1.04 -14.33 7.31
CA PRO A 212 0.92 -15.74 7.71
C PRO A 212 -0.49 -16.28 7.56
N ASN A 213 -0.62 -17.59 7.32
CA ASN A 213 -1.90 -18.28 7.20
C ASN A 213 -1.97 -19.50 8.15
N GLN A 214 -3.03 -20.30 8.07
CA GLN A 214 -3.22 -21.45 8.96
C GLN A 214 -2.18 -22.56 8.76
N VAL A 215 -1.64 -22.70 7.56
CA VAL A 215 -0.69 -23.75 7.20
C VAL A 215 0.76 -23.29 7.40
N ASP A 216 1.03 -22.03 7.03
CA ASP A 216 2.36 -21.40 7.11
C ASP A 216 2.25 -20.17 8.00
N ASN A 217 2.32 -20.41 9.32
CA ASN A 217 2.09 -19.39 10.35
C ASN A 217 3.32 -19.05 11.18
N GLN A 218 4.48 -19.63 10.85
CA GLN A 218 5.71 -19.39 11.57
C GLN A 218 6.32 -18.06 11.12
N LEU A 219 6.25 -17.06 12.00
CA LEU A 219 6.85 -15.75 11.79
C LEU A 219 8.16 -15.68 12.56
N TYR A 220 9.26 -15.62 11.81
CA TYR A 220 10.60 -15.34 12.32
C TYR A 220 11.14 -14.08 11.59
N PRO A 221 12.02 -13.31 12.25
CA PRO A 221 12.65 -12.18 11.60
C PRO A 221 13.75 -12.69 10.63
N GLU A 222 13.49 -12.57 9.34
CA GLU A 222 14.39 -13.01 8.27
C GLU A 222 14.66 -11.89 7.27
N THR A 223 15.81 -11.92 6.62
CA THR A 223 16.13 -10.99 5.52
C THR A 223 15.61 -11.48 4.17
N SER A 224 15.30 -12.77 4.06
CA SER A 224 14.77 -13.35 2.82
C SER A 224 13.86 -14.52 3.13
N ILE A 225 12.64 -14.47 2.63
CA ILE A 225 11.68 -15.56 2.73
C ILE A 225 11.10 -15.92 1.36
N GLN A 226 10.64 -17.14 1.27
CA GLN A 226 9.87 -17.65 0.15
C GLN A 226 8.49 -18.13 0.64
N ILE A 227 7.42 -17.76 -0.05
CA ILE A 227 6.03 -18.16 0.29
C ILE A 227 5.39 -18.85 -0.92
N PRO A 228 4.89 -20.07 -0.79
CA PRO A 228 5.00 -20.96 0.38
C PRO A 228 6.44 -21.24 0.76
N SER A 229 6.70 -21.43 2.06
CA SER A 229 8.06 -21.82 2.50
C SER A 229 8.49 -23.14 1.82
N LYS A 230 9.77 -23.30 1.57
CA LYS A 230 10.31 -24.51 0.91
C LYS A 230 9.87 -25.82 1.58
N PHE A 231 9.71 -25.79 2.91
CA PHE A 231 9.27 -26.92 3.70
C PHE A 231 7.76 -27.17 3.62
N LYS A 232 6.97 -26.18 3.24
CA LYS A 232 5.50 -26.20 3.17
C LYS A 232 4.94 -26.27 1.75
N THR A 233 5.79 -26.28 0.72
CA THR A 233 5.35 -26.27 -0.70
C THR A 233 4.54 -27.48 -1.13
N HIS A 234 4.52 -28.56 -0.33
CA HIS A 234 3.67 -29.72 -0.57
C HIS A 234 2.30 -29.64 0.11
N HIS A 235 2.11 -28.67 1.00
CA HIS A 235 0.90 -28.55 1.81
C HIS A 235 -0.06 -27.48 1.32
N TRP A 236 0.44 -26.49 0.62
CA TRP A 236 -0.37 -25.44 0.00
C TRP A 236 0.37 -24.76 -1.15
N ASP A 237 -0.41 -24.20 -2.07
CA ASP A 237 0.09 -23.43 -3.21
C ASP A 237 -0.64 -22.09 -3.27
N ILE A 238 0.04 -21.07 -3.79
CA ILE A 238 -0.61 -19.84 -4.23
C ILE A 238 -1.16 -20.16 -5.62
N GLN A 239 -2.46 -20.29 -5.71
CA GLN A 239 -3.16 -20.56 -6.96
C GLN A 239 -3.75 -19.27 -7.50
N ILE A 240 -3.59 -19.05 -8.80
CA ILE A 240 -4.14 -17.89 -9.49
C ILE A 240 -5.61 -18.17 -9.82
N GLU A 241 -6.49 -17.36 -9.26
CA GLU A 241 -7.93 -17.47 -9.47
C GLU A 241 -8.36 -16.80 -10.78
N PRO A 242 -9.46 -17.26 -11.40
CA PRO A 242 -9.97 -16.64 -12.61
C PRO A 242 -10.47 -15.22 -12.36
N PRO A 243 -10.18 -14.26 -13.25
CA PRO A 243 -10.77 -12.94 -13.19
C PRO A 243 -12.25 -12.98 -13.57
N ASN A 244 -13.02 -11.98 -13.11
CA ASN A 244 -14.43 -11.83 -13.50
C ASN A 244 -14.62 -11.42 -14.97
N SER A 245 -13.57 -10.99 -15.63
CA SER A 245 -13.49 -10.61 -17.04
C SER A 245 -12.20 -11.17 -17.65
N GLY A 246 -12.02 -11.11 -18.95
CA GLY A 246 -10.91 -11.72 -19.69
C GLY A 246 -9.50 -11.48 -19.12
N TYR A 247 -9.31 -10.47 -18.27
CA TYR A 247 -8.09 -10.24 -17.46
C TYR A 247 -8.42 -9.46 -16.19
N SER A 248 -7.56 -9.56 -15.20
CA SER A 248 -7.54 -8.65 -14.03
C SER A 248 -6.13 -8.19 -13.72
N THR A 249 -6.03 -7.02 -13.11
CA THR A 249 -4.78 -6.52 -12.53
C THR A 249 -4.90 -6.59 -11.02
N GLU A 250 -3.94 -7.23 -10.39
CA GLU A 250 -3.90 -7.43 -8.96
C GLU A 250 -2.56 -7.01 -8.38
N PHE A 251 -2.53 -6.83 -7.07
CA PHE A 251 -1.37 -6.36 -6.35
C PHE A 251 -1.07 -7.28 -5.18
N LEU A 252 0.20 -7.63 -5.01
CA LEU A 252 0.72 -8.10 -3.74
C LEU A 252 1.19 -6.90 -2.94
N ILE A 253 0.88 -6.92 -1.67
CA ILE A 253 1.30 -5.93 -0.69
C ILE A 253 2.07 -6.66 0.38
N VAL A 254 3.32 -6.27 0.58
CA VAL A 254 4.19 -6.83 1.61
C VAL A 254 4.47 -5.76 2.65
N VAL A 255 4.17 -6.08 3.90
CA VAL A 255 4.60 -5.31 5.06
C VAL A 255 5.72 -6.08 5.74
N SER A 256 6.87 -5.45 5.87
CA SER A 256 8.01 -5.98 6.63
C SER A 256 8.18 -5.14 7.89
N SER A 257 8.26 -5.77 9.05
CA SER A 257 8.35 -5.08 10.34
C SER A 257 9.50 -5.62 11.17
N LYS A 258 10.25 -4.73 11.83
CA LYS A 258 11.31 -5.09 12.80
C LYS A 258 10.73 -5.80 14.03
N GLU A 259 9.47 -5.54 14.31
CA GLU A 259 8.74 -6.13 15.44
C GLU A 259 7.57 -6.97 14.94
N LYS A 260 7.20 -7.98 15.70
CA LYS A 260 6.01 -8.77 15.40
C LYS A 260 4.76 -7.90 15.55
N LEU A 261 4.04 -7.75 14.45
CA LEU A 261 2.76 -7.04 14.45
C LEU A 261 1.65 -7.91 15.05
N GLY A 262 0.60 -7.27 15.54
CA GLY A 262 -0.57 -7.95 16.09
C GLY A 262 -1.29 -8.85 15.08
N GLN A 263 -2.28 -9.60 15.54
CA GLN A 263 -3.09 -10.44 14.65
C GLN A 263 -3.88 -9.58 13.68
N ILE A 264 -3.88 -10.00 12.43
CA ILE A 264 -4.67 -9.41 11.36
C ILE A 264 -5.70 -10.42 10.89
N PRO A 265 -6.96 -10.02 10.67
CA PRO A 265 -7.97 -10.88 10.07
C PRO A 265 -7.55 -11.34 8.65
N SER A 266 -8.17 -12.40 8.15
CA SER A 266 -7.91 -12.90 6.79
C SER A 266 -8.29 -11.88 5.71
N LYS A 267 -9.18 -10.95 6.02
CA LYS A 267 -9.62 -9.85 5.17
C LYS A 267 -9.72 -8.58 5.99
N ILE A 268 -9.24 -7.47 5.46
CA ILE A 268 -9.18 -6.17 6.15
C ILE A 268 -9.49 -5.05 5.15
N SER A 269 -10.33 -4.10 5.55
CA SER A 269 -10.58 -2.91 4.72
C SER A 269 -9.32 -2.04 4.61
N GLU A 270 -9.25 -1.23 3.56
CA GLU A 270 -8.11 -0.34 3.34
C GLU A 270 -7.85 0.58 4.54
N SER A 271 -8.88 1.24 5.07
CA SER A 271 -8.73 2.12 6.23
C SER A 271 -8.29 1.37 7.50
N ALA A 272 -8.83 0.18 7.74
CA ALA A 272 -8.42 -0.64 8.88
C ALA A 272 -6.98 -1.17 8.74
N PHE A 273 -6.53 -1.47 7.51
CA PHE A 273 -5.16 -1.86 7.22
C PHE A 273 -4.15 -0.75 7.59
N TYR A 274 -4.40 0.47 7.13
CA TYR A 274 -3.53 1.59 7.47
C TYR A 274 -3.63 1.96 8.96
N THR A 275 -4.81 1.87 9.57
CA THR A 275 -4.96 2.05 11.02
C THR A 275 -4.11 1.03 11.79
N TRP A 276 -4.11 -0.23 11.38
CA TRP A 276 -3.26 -1.26 11.98
C TRP A 276 -1.77 -0.94 11.86
N LEU A 277 -1.33 -0.37 10.75
CA LEU A 277 0.07 0.06 10.58
C LEU A 277 0.42 1.23 11.51
N THR A 278 -0.54 2.12 11.83
CA THR A 278 -0.29 3.26 12.74
C THR A 278 -0.14 2.86 14.21
N GLU A 279 -0.47 1.62 14.57
CA GLU A 279 -0.20 1.11 15.91
C GLU A 279 1.31 0.98 16.20
N ARG A 280 2.16 1.18 15.20
CA ARG A 280 3.62 1.07 15.30
C ARG A 280 4.30 2.32 14.75
N PRO A 281 5.41 2.75 15.37
CA PRO A 281 6.22 3.85 14.84
C PRO A 281 6.66 3.60 13.41
N ARG A 282 6.67 4.66 12.59
CA ARG A 282 6.92 4.57 11.15
C ARG A 282 8.31 4.01 10.79
N ASP A 283 9.29 4.15 11.64
CA ASP A 283 10.65 3.63 11.45
C ASP A 283 10.78 2.12 11.72
N THR A 284 9.73 1.48 12.24
CA THR A 284 9.74 0.04 12.55
C THR A 284 9.25 -0.85 11.42
N TRP A 285 8.65 -0.30 10.38
CA TRP A 285 8.11 -1.08 9.25
C TRP A 285 8.35 -0.41 7.90
N THR A 286 8.30 -1.23 6.86
CA THR A 286 8.38 -0.80 5.47
C THR A 286 7.38 -1.60 4.64
N MET A 287 7.01 -1.07 3.47
CA MET A 287 6.10 -1.74 2.54
C MET A 287 6.71 -1.85 1.16
N ALA A 288 6.36 -2.93 0.48
CA ALA A 288 6.60 -3.12 -0.94
C ALA A 288 5.32 -3.62 -1.62
N ASN A 289 5.20 -3.35 -2.89
CA ASN A 289 4.13 -3.89 -3.73
C ASN A 289 4.70 -4.61 -4.94
N TYR A 290 3.90 -5.51 -5.50
CA TYR A 290 4.18 -6.17 -6.75
C TYR A 290 2.90 -6.28 -7.55
N ARG A 291 2.88 -5.65 -8.70
CA ARG A 291 1.75 -5.69 -9.62
C ARG A 291 1.87 -6.89 -10.54
N TYR A 292 0.79 -7.61 -10.74
CA TYR A 292 0.70 -8.69 -11.70
C TYR A 292 -0.65 -8.71 -12.41
N ARG A 293 -0.68 -9.35 -13.57
CA ARG A 293 -1.89 -9.53 -14.36
C ARG A 293 -2.29 -11.00 -14.37
N ILE A 294 -3.58 -11.26 -14.28
CA ILE A 294 -4.17 -12.56 -14.51
C ILE A 294 -4.86 -12.54 -15.88
N ILE A 295 -4.52 -13.49 -16.73
CA ILE A 295 -5.14 -13.68 -18.04
C ILE A 295 -6.11 -14.85 -17.91
N GLY A 296 -7.40 -14.57 -18.15
CA GLY A 296 -8.42 -15.61 -18.24
C GLY A 296 -8.20 -16.51 -19.46
N ASP A 297 -8.75 -17.71 -19.37
CA ASP A 297 -8.80 -18.59 -20.55
C ASP A 297 -9.63 -17.89 -21.63
N SER A 298 -9.08 -17.78 -22.83
CA SER A 298 -9.86 -17.33 -24.00
C SER A 298 -10.99 -18.32 -24.22
N GLN A 299 -12.24 -17.88 -24.06
CA GLN A 299 -13.42 -18.67 -24.40
C GLN A 299 -13.51 -18.87 -25.91
#